data_309333761f1205aa8ad7da0a0294feb0
#
_entry.id   309333761f1205aa8ad7da0a0294feb0
#
_cell.length_a   1.000
_cell.length_b   1.000
_cell.length_c   1.000
_cell.angle_alpha   90.00
_cell.angle_beta   90.00
_cell.angle_gamma   90.00
#
_symmetry.space_group_name_H-M   'P 1'
#
loop_
_entity.id
_entity.type
_entity.pdbx_description
1 polymer ?
#
loop_
_entity_poly.entity_id
_entity_poly.type
_entity_poly.pdbx_seq_one_letter_code
_entity_poly.pdbx_strand_id
1 'polypeptide(L)'
;MTKIIDSKIPEGPIAEKWTNYKAHQKLVNPANKRRLDIIVVGTGLAGASAAASLGEMGFRVFNFCIQDSPRRAHSIAAQGGINAAKNYQNDGDSVYRLFYDTVKGGDYRAREANVYRLAEVSNNIIDQCVAQGVPFAREYGGTLANRSFGGAQVSRTFYAKGQTGQQLLLGAYSALSRQVGAGTVKLYTRYEMEDVVLVDGRARGIIAKNLVTGKLERFAAHAVVIATGGYGNAYFLSTNAMACNCTAAMACYRKGAWFANPAYVQIHPTCIPVHGDKQSKLTLMSESLRNDGRIWVPKKLEDAKALQAGTKKGSDIPEEDRDYYLERRYPAFGNLVPRDVASRAAKERCDHGFGVNNTGLAVFLDFSESIERLGLDVVRQRYGNLFDMYEEITDVNPGELAKEINGVKYYNPMMIYPAIHYTMGGIWVDYELQTSIKGLFAIGECNFSDHGANRLGASALMQGLADGYF
;
A
#
# COMPACT_ATOMS: atom_id res chain seq x y z
N MET A 1 23.01 28.19 11.81
CA MET A 1 23.56 26.84 12.03
C MET A 1 22.51 25.82 11.62
N THR A 2 22.81 24.96 10.68
CA THR A 2 21.93 23.86 10.31
C THR A 2 21.83 22.90 11.49
N LYS A 3 20.65 22.72 12.05
CA LYS A 3 20.43 21.80 13.17
C LYS A 3 20.62 20.38 12.67
N ILE A 4 21.71 19.73 13.03
CA ILE A 4 21.92 18.31 12.76
C ILE A 4 21.00 17.53 13.69
N ILE A 5 20.09 16.75 13.14
CA ILE A 5 19.22 15.85 13.91
C ILE A 5 19.87 14.47 13.90
N ASP A 6 20.13 13.96 15.09
CA ASP A 6 20.60 12.60 15.29
C ASP A 6 19.49 11.59 14.91
N SER A 7 19.82 10.65 14.04
CA SER A 7 18.93 9.57 13.63
C SER A 7 18.83 8.44 14.67
N LYS A 8 19.61 8.50 15.75
CA LYS A 8 19.65 7.54 16.87
C LYS A 8 19.81 6.07 16.45
N ILE A 9 20.54 5.86 15.38
CA ILE A 9 20.82 4.49 14.92
C ILE A 9 21.78 3.84 15.92
N PRO A 10 21.46 2.66 16.48
CA PRO A 10 22.35 1.94 17.39
C PRO A 10 23.70 1.63 16.74
N GLU A 11 24.75 1.60 17.55
CA GLU A 11 26.09 1.20 17.10
C GLU A 11 26.17 -0.31 16.79
N GLY A 12 27.25 -0.72 16.15
CA GLY A 12 27.54 -2.11 15.83
C GLY A 12 27.12 -2.55 14.43
N PRO A 13 27.33 -3.82 14.09
CA PRO A 13 26.93 -4.42 12.82
C PRO A 13 25.43 -4.32 12.57
N ILE A 14 25.01 -4.25 11.29
CA ILE A 14 23.61 -4.09 10.91
C ILE A 14 22.69 -5.16 11.54
N ALA A 15 23.18 -6.39 11.60
CA ALA A 15 22.42 -7.52 12.14
C ALA A 15 22.23 -7.50 13.68
N GLU A 16 23.02 -6.68 14.39
CA GLU A 16 22.96 -6.59 15.85
C GLU A 16 22.25 -5.34 16.35
N LYS A 17 22.02 -4.35 15.47
CA LYS A 17 21.48 -3.04 15.86
C LYS A 17 20.14 -3.13 16.60
N TRP A 18 19.23 -3.97 16.15
CA TRP A 18 17.94 -4.14 16.81
C TRP A 18 18.05 -4.83 18.18
N THR A 19 18.91 -5.83 18.28
CA THR A 19 19.18 -6.50 19.56
C THR A 19 19.84 -5.54 20.55
N ASN A 20 20.83 -4.76 20.11
CA ASN A 20 21.49 -3.73 20.93
C ASN A 20 20.50 -2.66 21.38
N TYR A 21 19.62 -2.20 20.48
CA TYR A 21 18.57 -1.24 20.83
C TYR A 21 17.65 -1.77 21.93
N LYS A 22 17.13 -3.01 21.80
CA LYS A 22 16.26 -3.62 22.81
C LYS A 22 16.95 -3.77 24.16
N ALA A 23 18.24 -4.13 24.18
CA ALA A 23 19.01 -4.33 25.39
C ALA A 23 19.23 -3.02 26.21
N HIS A 24 19.30 -1.88 25.51
CA HIS A 24 19.58 -0.57 26.14
C HIS A 24 18.32 0.30 26.34
N GLN A 25 17.15 -0.17 25.92
CA GLN A 25 15.93 0.61 26.00
C GLN A 25 15.43 0.78 27.44
N LYS A 26 15.14 2.01 27.82
CA LYS A 26 14.54 2.33 29.11
C LYS A 26 13.02 2.13 29.04
N LEU A 27 12.53 1.13 29.74
CA LEU A 27 11.10 0.84 29.78
C LEU A 27 10.38 1.73 30.80
N VAL A 28 9.15 2.11 30.48
CA VAL A 28 8.25 2.76 31.42
C VAL A 28 7.82 1.75 32.49
N ASN A 29 7.95 2.12 33.76
CA ASN A 29 7.47 1.26 34.85
C ASN A 29 5.97 0.94 34.67
N PRO A 30 5.55 -0.32 34.74
CA PRO A 30 4.16 -0.74 34.54
C PRO A 30 3.16 0.05 35.37
N ALA A 31 3.49 0.40 36.63
CA ALA A 31 2.63 1.19 37.52
C ALA A 31 2.36 2.62 36.99
N ASN A 32 3.25 3.16 36.16
CA ASN A 32 3.13 4.51 35.61
C ASN A 32 2.44 4.53 34.24
N LYS A 33 2.37 3.40 33.51
CA LYS A 33 1.80 3.37 32.15
C LYS A 33 0.37 3.92 32.11
N ARG A 34 -0.49 3.53 33.04
CA ARG A 34 -1.89 4.00 33.15
C ARG A 34 -2.05 5.50 33.39
N ARG A 35 -0.96 6.22 33.71
CA ARG A 35 -0.96 7.70 33.93
C ARG A 35 -0.52 8.43 32.66
N LEU A 36 -0.09 7.71 31.63
CA LEU A 36 0.38 8.30 30.40
C LEU A 36 -0.69 8.19 29.32
N ASP A 37 -1.04 9.33 28.77
CA ASP A 37 -1.97 9.47 27.66
C ASP A 37 -1.21 9.51 26.34
N ILE A 38 -1.64 8.71 25.38
CA ILE A 38 -1.06 8.66 24.05
C ILE A 38 -2.18 8.88 23.02
N ILE A 39 -1.96 9.82 22.12
CA ILE A 39 -2.84 10.03 20.97
C ILE A 39 -2.27 9.26 19.78
N VAL A 40 -3.14 8.50 19.09
CA VAL A 40 -2.83 7.85 17.80
C VAL A 40 -3.80 8.39 16.76
N VAL A 41 -3.28 9.08 15.76
CA VAL A 41 -4.06 9.67 14.66
C VAL A 41 -4.00 8.74 13.45
N GLY A 42 -5.12 8.12 13.12
CA GLY A 42 -5.26 7.11 12.08
C GLY A 42 -5.61 5.75 12.65
N THR A 43 -6.39 4.99 11.89
CA THR A 43 -6.93 3.66 12.27
C THR A 43 -6.71 2.61 11.17
N GLY A 44 -5.80 2.88 10.24
CA GLY A 44 -5.29 1.89 9.30
C GLY A 44 -4.44 0.83 10.01
N LEU A 45 -3.77 -0.03 9.26
CA LEU A 45 -2.94 -1.10 9.84
C LEU A 45 -1.97 -0.59 10.91
N ALA A 46 -1.21 0.46 10.62
CA ALA A 46 -0.24 1.00 11.56
C ALA A 46 -0.91 1.59 12.82
N GLY A 47 -1.96 2.40 12.64
CA GLY A 47 -2.63 3.06 13.76
C GLY A 47 -3.44 2.11 14.64
N ALA A 48 -4.14 1.14 14.04
CA ALA A 48 -4.91 0.15 14.79
C ALA A 48 -4.00 -0.80 15.58
N SER A 49 -2.89 -1.26 14.98
CA SER A 49 -1.92 -2.12 15.66
C SER A 49 -1.19 -1.38 16.78
N ALA A 50 -0.77 -0.13 16.56
CA ALA A 50 -0.15 0.69 17.60
C ALA A 50 -1.11 0.96 18.77
N ALA A 51 -2.34 1.37 18.49
CA ALA A 51 -3.33 1.63 19.53
C ALA A 51 -3.67 0.38 20.34
N ALA A 52 -3.79 -0.78 19.67
CA ALA A 52 -4.01 -2.06 20.34
C ALA A 52 -2.83 -2.43 21.24
N SER A 53 -1.60 -2.39 20.72
CA SER A 53 -0.38 -2.72 21.49
C SER A 53 -0.19 -1.80 22.70
N LEU A 54 -0.35 -0.49 22.53
CA LEU A 54 -0.22 0.47 23.60
C LEU A 54 -1.29 0.24 24.68
N GLY A 55 -2.54 -0.05 24.27
CA GLY A 55 -3.61 -0.40 25.19
C GLY A 55 -3.32 -1.68 25.99
N GLU A 56 -2.84 -2.74 25.33
CA GLU A 56 -2.41 -3.99 25.97
C GLU A 56 -1.26 -3.78 26.96
N MET A 57 -0.34 -2.86 26.66
CA MET A 57 0.74 -2.50 27.56
C MET A 57 0.28 -1.68 28.78
N GLY A 58 -0.98 -1.25 28.84
CA GLY A 58 -1.57 -0.52 29.96
C GLY A 58 -1.50 1.01 29.86
N PHE A 59 -1.22 1.57 28.69
CA PHE A 59 -1.34 3.01 28.43
C PHE A 59 -2.81 3.40 28.21
N ARG A 60 -3.16 4.66 28.46
CA ARG A 60 -4.43 5.24 28.02
C ARG A 60 -4.26 5.80 26.62
N VAL A 61 -5.04 5.30 25.68
CA VAL A 61 -4.91 5.66 24.28
C VAL A 61 -6.17 6.36 23.77
N PHE A 62 -5.98 7.48 23.06
CA PHE A 62 -7.02 8.19 22.31
C PHE A 62 -6.73 7.96 20.82
N ASN A 63 -7.54 7.17 20.15
CA ASN A 63 -7.34 6.80 18.75
C ASN A 63 -8.35 7.51 17.85
N PHE A 64 -7.87 8.26 16.86
CA PHE A 64 -8.68 9.13 16.00
C PHE A 64 -8.82 8.55 14.60
N CYS A 65 -10.06 8.50 14.10
CA CYS A 65 -10.44 8.03 12.78
C CYS A 65 -11.21 9.12 12.04
N ILE A 66 -10.73 9.55 10.88
CA ILE A 66 -11.44 10.52 10.04
C ILE A 66 -12.73 9.92 9.46
N GLN A 67 -12.74 8.60 9.20
CA GLN A 67 -13.90 7.88 8.70
C GLN A 67 -14.90 7.56 9.82
N ASP A 68 -16.07 7.09 9.45
CA ASP A 68 -17.10 6.58 10.37
C ASP A 68 -16.71 5.23 11.00
N SER A 69 -15.78 4.50 10.38
CA SER A 69 -15.28 3.21 10.86
C SER A 69 -13.81 3.01 10.51
N PRO A 70 -13.00 2.45 11.45
CA PRO A 70 -11.62 2.03 11.17
C PRO A 70 -11.48 1.07 9.98
N ARG A 71 -12.50 0.27 9.69
CA ARG A 71 -12.53 -0.69 8.58
C ARG A 71 -12.51 -0.04 7.18
N ARG A 72 -12.69 1.27 7.10
CA ARG A 72 -12.63 2.04 5.84
C ARG A 72 -11.24 2.62 5.53
N ALA A 73 -10.23 2.29 6.33
CA ALA A 73 -8.86 2.70 6.06
C ALA A 73 -8.35 2.14 4.72
N HIS A 74 -7.45 2.88 4.07
CA HIS A 74 -6.91 2.50 2.75
C HIS A 74 -6.30 1.08 2.73
N SER A 75 -5.77 0.60 3.85
CA SER A 75 -5.21 -0.76 3.96
C SER A 75 -6.15 -1.86 3.46
N ILE A 76 -7.47 -1.65 3.49
CA ILE A 76 -8.48 -2.62 2.98
C ILE A 76 -8.32 -2.90 1.49
N ALA A 77 -7.80 -1.95 0.71
CA ALA A 77 -7.67 -2.06 -0.74
C ALA A 77 -6.46 -2.88 -1.20
N ALA A 78 -5.54 -3.25 -0.31
CA ALA A 78 -4.36 -4.00 -0.68
C ALA A 78 -4.68 -5.48 -0.93
N GLN A 79 -4.28 -6.01 -2.08
CA GLN A 79 -4.66 -7.35 -2.56
C GLN A 79 -3.49 -8.35 -2.57
N GLY A 80 -2.29 -7.88 -2.90
CA GLY A 80 -1.17 -8.74 -3.32
C GLY A 80 -0.62 -9.69 -2.26
N GLY A 81 -0.48 -9.25 -1.02
CA GLY A 81 0.10 -10.03 0.06
C GLY A 81 0.97 -9.22 1.00
N ILE A 82 1.63 -9.91 1.92
CA ILE A 82 2.58 -9.37 2.89
C ILE A 82 3.86 -10.20 2.91
N ASN A 83 5.02 -9.55 2.83
CA ASN A 83 6.32 -10.23 2.85
C ASN A 83 6.76 -10.60 4.27
N ALA A 84 7.41 -11.75 4.42
CA ALA A 84 8.15 -12.13 5.61
C ALA A 84 9.25 -13.15 5.28
N ALA A 85 10.38 -13.06 5.97
CA ALA A 85 11.57 -13.87 5.73
C ALA A 85 11.49 -15.25 6.42
N LYS A 86 10.40 -16.01 6.22
CA LYS A 86 10.18 -17.32 6.88
C LYS A 86 10.84 -18.49 6.18
N ASN A 87 11.24 -18.33 4.91
CA ASN A 87 11.92 -19.36 4.13
C ASN A 87 11.21 -20.75 4.13
N TYR A 88 9.89 -20.78 4.07
CA TYR A 88 9.11 -22.03 4.11
C TYR A 88 9.35 -22.95 2.92
N GLN A 89 9.70 -22.40 1.76
CA GLN A 89 10.00 -23.15 0.54
C GLN A 89 11.47 -23.60 0.48
N ASN A 90 12.29 -23.18 1.45
CA ASN A 90 13.73 -23.43 1.48
C ASN A 90 14.45 -23.02 0.16
N ASP A 91 14.00 -21.92 -0.43
CA ASP A 91 14.51 -21.36 -1.68
C ASP A 91 15.60 -20.28 -1.47
N GLY A 92 16.19 -20.28 -0.28
CA GLY A 92 17.30 -19.40 0.10
C GLY A 92 16.87 -18.00 0.56
N ASP A 93 15.64 -17.83 1.02
CA ASP A 93 15.21 -16.60 1.67
C ASP A 93 15.80 -16.46 3.08
N SER A 94 15.99 -15.25 3.53
CA SER A 94 16.51 -14.90 4.86
C SER A 94 16.18 -13.45 5.20
N VAL A 95 16.34 -13.10 6.48
CA VAL A 95 16.23 -11.71 6.96
C VAL A 95 17.19 -10.82 6.18
N TYR A 96 18.45 -11.24 6.00
CA TYR A 96 19.44 -10.48 5.24
C TYR A 96 19.05 -10.32 3.76
N ARG A 97 18.50 -11.37 3.14
CA ARG A 97 18.04 -11.31 1.75
C ARG A 97 16.85 -10.37 1.59
N LEU A 98 15.87 -10.43 2.48
CA LEU A 98 14.73 -9.48 2.48
C LEU A 98 15.21 -8.04 2.67
N PHE A 99 16.14 -7.82 3.60
CA PHE A 99 16.77 -6.53 3.80
C PHE A 99 17.48 -6.03 2.52
N TYR A 100 18.35 -6.87 1.95
CA TYR A 100 19.12 -6.52 0.74
C TYR A 100 18.20 -6.19 -0.44
N ASP A 101 17.20 -7.05 -0.70
CA ASP A 101 16.25 -6.84 -1.78
C ASP A 101 15.46 -5.54 -1.60
N THR A 102 15.07 -5.21 -0.35
CA THR A 102 14.35 -3.98 -0.04
C THR A 102 15.21 -2.74 -0.27
N VAL A 103 16.46 -2.75 0.19
CA VAL A 103 17.41 -1.63 0.00
C VAL A 103 17.76 -1.46 -1.47
N LYS A 104 18.06 -2.55 -2.18
CA LYS A 104 18.37 -2.53 -3.62
C LYS A 104 17.15 -2.10 -4.44
N GLY A 105 15.96 -2.66 -4.14
CA GLY A 105 14.71 -2.28 -4.80
C GLY A 105 14.34 -0.81 -4.59
N GLY A 106 14.77 -0.22 -3.48
CA GLY A 106 14.63 1.19 -3.13
C GLY A 106 15.76 2.10 -3.67
N ASP A 107 16.56 1.63 -4.64
CA ASP A 107 17.68 2.35 -5.24
C ASP A 107 18.71 2.85 -4.20
N TYR A 108 18.92 2.08 -3.13
CA TYR A 108 19.85 2.41 -2.02
C TYR A 108 19.54 3.76 -1.36
N ARG A 109 18.27 4.17 -1.33
CA ARG A 109 17.78 5.43 -0.74
C ARG A 109 17.02 5.25 0.57
N ALA A 110 16.86 4.01 1.03
CA ALA A 110 16.24 3.69 2.31
C ALA A 110 17.22 3.88 3.47
N ARG A 111 16.70 3.99 4.69
CA ARG A 111 17.51 3.95 5.90
C ARG A 111 17.77 2.47 6.28
N GLU A 112 18.97 1.97 5.98
CA GLU A 112 19.33 0.57 6.09
C GLU A 112 19.01 -0.06 7.46
N ALA A 113 19.31 0.65 8.55
CA ALA A 113 19.06 0.15 9.90
C ALA A 113 17.56 -0.09 10.17
N ASN A 114 16.70 0.79 9.68
CA ASN A 114 15.25 0.64 9.80
C ASN A 114 14.75 -0.53 8.94
N VAL A 115 15.28 -0.68 7.72
CA VAL A 115 14.94 -1.79 6.81
C VAL A 115 15.36 -3.14 7.41
N TYR A 116 16.54 -3.20 8.03
CA TYR A 116 16.99 -4.46 8.66
C TYR A 116 16.07 -4.85 9.83
N ARG A 117 15.73 -3.90 10.69
CA ARG A 117 14.74 -4.13 11.76
C ARG A 117 13.42 -4.63 11.19
N LEU A 118 12.91 -4.00 10.14
CA LEU A 118 11.68 -4.39 9.46
C LEU A 118 11.75 -5.84 8.97
N ALA A 119 12.86 -6.22 8.33
CA ALA A 119 13.07 -7.59 7.86
C ALA A 119 13.16 -8.60 9.02
N GLU A 120 13.82 -8.24 10.11
CA GLU A 120 13.96 -9.09 11.29
C GLU A 120 12.63 -9.38 11.97
N VAL A 121 11.78 -8.34 12.17
CA VAL A 121 10.48 -8.51 12.83
C VAL A 121 9.40 -9.09 11.91
N SER A 122 9.63 -9.18 10.61
CA SER A 122 8.65 -9.63 9.64
C SER A 122 8.07 -11.01 9.96
N ASN A 123 8.88 -11.91 10.50
CA ASN A 123 8.46 -13.25 10.89
C ASN A 123 7.44 -13.20 12.05
N ASN A 124 7.72 -12.37 13.04
CA ASN A 124 6.83 -12.18 14.19
C ASN A 124 5.50 -11.54 13.78
N ILE A 125 5.52 -10.66 12.79
CA ILE A 125 4.31 -10.07 12.23
C ILE A 125 3.36 -11.11 11.67
N ILE A 126 3.86 -12.07 10.89
CA ILE A 126 3.02 -13.14 10.35
C ILE A 126 2.43 -13.99 11.47
N ASP A 127 3.23 -14.36 12.48
CA ASP A 127 2.77 -15.14 13.62
C ASP A 127 1.69 -14.38 14.41
N GLN A 128 1.90 -13.08 14.64
CA GLN A 128 0.91 -12.19 15.27
C GLN A 128 -0.40 -12.15 14.48
N CYS A 129 -0.33 -12.00 13.15
CA CYS A 129 -1.52 -11.98 12.30
C CYS A 129 -2.27 -13.32 12.33
N VAL A 130 -1.56 -14.46 12.33
CA VAL A 130 -2.17 -15.78 12.47
C VAL A 130 -2.87 -15.91 13.82
N ALA A 131 -2.23 -15.47 14.90
CA ALA A 131 -2.82 -15.48 16.24
C ALA A 131 -4.05 -14.59 16.36
N GLN A 132 -4.14 -13.53 15.55
CA GLN A 132 -5.32 -12.65 15.45
C GLN A 132 -6.43 -13.21 14.54
N GLY A 133 -6.24 -14.41 13.96
CA GLY A 133 -7.24 -15.08 13.14
C GLY A 133 -7.24 -14.65 11.67
N VAL A 134 -6.17 -14.05 11.16
CA VAL A 134 -6.05 -13.73 9.72
C VAL A 134 -6.02 -15.03 8.90
N PRO A 135 -6.96 -15.23 7.96
CA PRO A 135 -7.11 -16.48 7.22
C PRO A 135 -6.15 -16.53 6.02
N PHE A 136 -4.85 -16.60 6.27
CA PHE A 136 -3.88 -16.82 5.21
C PHE A 136 -4.14 -18.12 4.46
N ALA A 137 -3.86 -18.13 3.17
CA ALA A 137 -3.85 -19.36 2.37
C ALA A 137 -2.88 -20.38 2.98
N ARG A 138 -3.25 -21.66 2.88
CA ARG A 138 -2.44 -22.78 3.41
C ARG A 138 -2.16 -23.81 2.35
N GLU A 139 -1.02 -24.47 2.47
CA GLU A 139 -0.68 -25.66 1.73
C GLU A 139 -1.47 -26.86 2.28
N TYR A 140 -1.48 -27.95 1.53
CA TYR A 140 -2.16 -29.19 1.92
C TYR A 140 -1.73 -29.70 3.31
N GLY A 141 -0.44 -29.57 3.63
CA GLY A 141 0.12 -29.94 4.94
C GLY A 141 -0.17 -28.98 6.10
N GLY A 142 -0.97 -27.93 5.87
CA GLY A 142 -1.40 -26.97 6.90
C GLY A 142 -0.45 -25.79 7.15
N THR A 143 0.74 -25.78 6.56
CA THR A 143 1.66 -24.63 6.60
C THR A 143 1.09 -23.46 5.79
N LEU A 144 1.51 -22.23 6.10
CA LEU A 144 1.07 -21.07 5.35
C LEU A 144 1.62 -21.10 3.92
N ALA A 145 0.74 -20.92 2.94
CA ALA A 145 1.14 -20.78 1.55
C ALA A 145 1.86 -19.46 1.34
N ASN A 146 2.95 -19.50 0.58
CA ASN A 146 3.67 -18.31 0.16
C ASN A 146 4.06 -18.41 -1.32
N ARG A 147 4.36 -17.25 -1.91
CA ARG A 147 4.70 -17.15 -3.34
C ARG A 147 5.73 -16.07 -3.60
N SER A 148 6.38 -16.15 -4.75
CA SER A 148 7.14 -15.04 -5.31
C SER A 148 6.17 -13.95 -5.78
N PHE A 149 6.47 -12.69 -5.51
CA PHE A 149 5.61 -11.56 -5.88
C PHE A 149 6.42 -10.25 -6.00
N GLY A 150 6.02 -9.40 -6.96
CA GLY A 150 6.52 -8.03 -7.05
C GLY A 150 8.03 -7.91 -7.31
N GLY A 151 8.60 -8.81 -8.12
CA GLY A 151 10.02 -8.81 -8.49
C GLY A 151 10.93 -9.58 -7.53
N ALA A 152 10.39 -10.18 -6.44
CA ALA A 152 11.15 -11.08 -5.59
C ALA A 152 11.40 -12.42 -6.30
N GLN A 153 12.63 -12.93 -6.22
CA GLN A 153 13.01 -14.22 -6.80
C GLN A 153 12.77 -15.39 -5.86
N VAL A 154 12.30 -15.14 -4.64
CA VAL A 154 12.02 -16.12 -3.59
C VAL A 154 10.57 -16.04 -3.14
N SER A 155 10.07 -17.13 -2.59
CA SER A 155 8.70 -17.27 -2.13
C SER A 155 8.57 -16.75 -0.69
N ARG A 156 8.33 -15.46 -0.52
CA ARG A 156 8.21 -14.79 0.79
C ARG A 156 6.90 -14.06 1.02
N THR A 157 6.00 -14.06 0.03
CA THR A 157 4.75 -13.30 0.12
C THR A 157 3.61 -14.19 0.58
N PHE A 158 3.11 -13.93 1.79
CA PHE A 158 1.94 -14.57 2.37
C PHE A 158 0.68 -13.81 1.95
N TYR A 159 -0.44 -14.51 1.75
CA TYR A 159 -1.63 -13.89 1.14
C TYR A 159 -2.93 -14.55 1.59
N ALA A 160 -4.03 -13.82 1.49
CA ALA A 160 -5.41 -14.27 1.68
C ALA A 160 -6.19 -14.02 0.39
N LYS A 161 -5.90 -14.78 -0.68
CA LYS A 161 -6.57 -14.85 -2.00
C LYS A 161 -7.32 -13.57 -2.43
N GLY A 162 -6.59 -12.49 -2.77
CA GLY A 162 -7.15 -11.21 -3.24
C GLY A 162 -7.67 -10.28 -2.14
N GLN A 163 -7.72 -10.71 -0.88
CA GLN A 163 -8.27 -9.95 0.25
C GLN A 163 -7.25 -9.69 1.37
N THR A 164 -5.95 -9.77 1.09
CA THR A 164 -4.91 -9.74 2.12
C THR A 164 -5.00 -8.49 2.99
N GLY A 165 -5.11 -7.31 2.41
CA GLY A 165 -5.22 -6.06 3.15
C GLY A 165 -6.47 -5.98 4.01
N GLN A 166 -7.60 -6.44 3.48
CA GLN A 166 -8.87 -6.51 4.21
C GLN A 166 -8.74 -7.42 5.45
N GLN A 167 -8.21 -8.61 5.29
CA GLN A 167 -8.10 -9.58 6.38
C GLN A 167 -7.09 -9.14 7.46
N LEU A 168 -5.96 -8.54 7.05
CA LEU A 168 -5.00 -7.95 7.98
C LEU A 168 -5.61 -6.77 8.75
N LEU A 169 -6.35 -5.89 8.06
CA LEU A 169 -7.04 -4.78 8.70
C LEU A 169 -8.09 -5.25 9.70
N LEU A 170 -8.86 -6.29 9.37
CA LEU A 170 -9.84 -6.88 10.29
C LEU A 170 -9.16 -7.50 11.51
N GLY A 171 -8.00 -8.16 11.34
CA GLY A 171 -7.21 -8.68 12.46
C GLY A 171 -6.73 -7.58 13.41
N ALA A 172 -6.12 -6.52 12.86
CA ALA A 172 -5.72 -5.35 13.64
C ALA A 172 -6.89 -4.62 14.30
N TYR A 173 -8.02 -4.49 13.60
CA TYR A 173 -9.25 -3.92 14.13
C TYR A 173 -9.85 -4.76 15.26
N SER A 174 -9.79 -6.08 15.18
CA SER A 174 -10.24 -6.97 16.25
C SER A 174 -9.40 -6.79 17.52
N ALA A 175 -8.07 -6.67 17.37
CA ALA A 175 -7.18 -6.36 18.49
C ALA A 175 -7.49 -4.98 19.11
N LEU A 176 -7.67 -3.95 18.27
CA LEU A 176 -8.08 -2.61 18.70
C LEU A 176 -9.43 -2.66 19.44
N SER A 177 -10.41 -3.36 18.89
CA SER A 177 -11.77 -3.43 19.48
C SER A 177 -11.77 -4.07 20.86
N ARG A 178 -10.90 -5.08 21.10
CA ARG A 178 -10.71 -5.66 22.44
C ARG A 178 -10.24 -4.60 23.42
N GLN A 179 -9.31 -3.73 23.04
CA GLN A 179 -8.81 -2.66 23.91
C GLN A 179 -9.84 -1.54 24.11
N VAL A 180 -10.67 -1.26 23.11
CA VAL A 180 -11.82 -0.36 23.27
C VAL A 180 -12.82 -0.95 24.27
N GLY A 181 -13.14 -2.24 24.14
CA GLY A 181 -14.01 -2.94 25.08
C GLY A 181 -13.44 -3.01 26.51
N ALA A 182 -12.13 -3.13 26.66
CA ALA A 182 -11.42 -3.10 27.96
C ALA A 182 -11.28 -1.67 28.55
N GLY A 183 -11.61 -0.62 27.78
CA GLY A 183 -11.55 0.76 28.22
C GLY A 183 -10.14 1.38 28.23
N THR A 184 -9.11 0.68 27.75
CA THR A 184 -7.74 1.21 27.63
C THR A 184 -7.58 2.12 26.41
N VAL A 185 -8.40 1.91 25.38
CA VAL A 185 -8.44 2.73 24.16
C VAL A 185 -9.81 3.40 24.04
N LYS A 186 -9.81 4.71 23.83
CA LYS A 186 -11.00 5.46 23.44
C LYS A 186 -10.92 5.81 21.95
N LEU A 187 -11.88 5.31 21.19
CA LEU A 187 -11.95 5.51 19.75
C LEU A 187 -12.84 6.70 19.40
N TYR A 188 -12.32 7.63 18.60
CA TYR A 188 -13.02 8.81 18.09
C TYR A 188 -13.16 8.66 16.56
N THR A 189 -14.35 8.34 16.10
CA THR A 189 -14.68 8.27 14.66
C THR A 189 -15.24 9.59 14.17
N ARG A 190 -15.02 9.91 12.88
CA ARG A 190 -15.42 11.19 12.26
C ARG A 190 -14.76 12.40 12.92
N TYR A 191 -13.46 12.25 13.26
CA TYR A 191 -12.62 13.34 13.73
C TYR A 191 -11.43 13.53 12.80
N GLU A 192 -11.25 14.74 12.30
CA GLU A 192 -10.10 15.15 11.50
C GLU A 192 -9.10 15.92 12.36
N MET A 193 -7.81 15.53 12.30
CA MET A 193 -6.75 16.26 12.97
C MET A 193 -6.45 17.55 12.18
N GLU A 194 -6.67 18.69 12.80
CA GLU A 194 -6.39 20.02 12.22
C GLU A 194 -4.98 20.51 12.56
N ASP A 195 -4.50 20.25 13.77
CA ASP A 195 -3.19 20.74 14.21
C ASP A 195 -2.59 19.88 15.33
N VAL A 196 -1.25 19.92 15.45
CA VAL A 196 -0.51 19.39 16.60
C VAL A 196 -0.17 20.51 17.57
N VAL A 197 -0.43 20.29 18.85
CA VAL A 197 -0.16 21.26 19.92
C VAL A 197 1.25 21.05 20.46
N LEU A 198 2.07 22.10 20.41
CA LEU A 198 3.42 22.11 20.96
C LEU A 198 3.46 22.95 22.24
N VAL A 199 4.08 22.39 23.28
CA VAL A 199 4.42 23.10 24.52
C VAL A 199 5.92 22.89 24.76
N ASP A 200 6.66 23.95 24.91
CA ASP A 200 8.13 23.93 25.07
C ASP A 200 8.84 23.07 24.01
N GLY A 201 8.39 23.16 22.75
CA GLY A 201 8.95 22.42 21.62
C GLY A 201 8.65 20.91 21.60
N ARG A 202 7.72 20.43 22.44
CA ARG A 202 7.27 19.03 22.47
C ARG A 202 5.81 18.93 22.06
N ALA A 203 5.48 17.87 21.34
CA ALA A 203 4.09 17.53 21.07
C ALA A 203 3.38 17.12 22.38
N ARG A 204 2.28 17.79 22.68
CA ARG A 204 1.50 17.61 23.90
C ARG A 204 0.02 17.40 23.66
N GLY A 205 -0.38 17.23 22.43
CA GLY A 205 -1.76 16.99 22.06
C GLY A 205 -2.05 17.37 20.62
N ILE A 206 -3.33 17.36 20.30
CA ILE A 206 -3.85 17.76 18.99
C ILE A 206 -5.08 18.65 19.13
N ILE A 207 -5.35 19.41 18.08
CA ILE A 207 -6.66 20.00 17.81
C ILE A 207 -7.31 19.14 16.75
N ALA A 208 -8.52 18.65 17.01
CA ALA A 208 -9.28 17.85 16.06
C ALA A 208 -10.68 18.45 15.86
N LYS A 209 -11.16 18.36 14.62
CA LYS A 209 -12.50 18.77 14.24
C LYS A 209 -13.43 17.57 14.26
N ASN A 210 -14.51 17.70 15.03
CA ASN A 210 -15.61 16.76 14.97
C ASN A 210 -16.40 17.02 13.68
N LEU A 211 -16.35 16.06 12.74
CA LEU A 211 -16.96 16.21 11.42
C LEU A 211 -18.48 16.13 11.42
N VAL A 212 -19.10 15.69 12.55
CA VAL A 212 -20.56 15.67 12.71
C VAL A 212 -21.06 17.03 13.18
N THR A 213 -20.37 17.63 14.14
CA THR A 213 -20.81 18.88 14.77
C THR A 213 -20.13 20.13 14.22
N GLY A 214 -19.01 19.96 13.49
CA GLY A 214 -18.17 21.04 13.00
C GLY A 214 -17.30 21.69 14.08
N LYS A 215 -17.38 21.24 15.35
CA LYS A 215 -16.66 21.85 16.47
C LYS A 215 -15.19 21.45 16.48
N LEU A 216 -14.32 22.40 16.84
CA LEU A 216 -12.92 22.15 17.17
C LEU A 216 -12.79 21.76 18.63
N GLU A 217 -12.13 20.64 18.89
CA GLU A 217 -11.89 20.08 20.21
C GLU A 217 -10.40 19.91 20.47
N ARG A 218 -9.98 20.06 21.74
CA ARG A 218 -8.58 19.96 22.15
C ARG A 218 -8.37 18.68 22.94
N PHE A 219 -7.32 17.94 22.58
CA PHE A 219 -6.94 16.69 23.24
C PHE A 219 -5.49 16.79 23.71
N ALA A 220 -5.27 16.64 25.00
CA ALA A 220 -3.94 16.64 25.60
C ALA A 220 -3.38 15.21 25.68
N ALA A 221 -2.06 15.06 25.48
CA ALA A 221 -1.39 13.78 25.63
C ALA A 221 0.11 13.96 25.96
N HIS A 222 0.74 12.89 26.41
CA HIS A 222 2.18 12.83 26.67
C HIS A 222 2.99 12.56 25.39
N ALA A 223 2.38 11.87 24.40
CA ALA A 223 2.94 11.62 23.09
C ALA A 223 1.82 11.59 22.02
N VAL A 224 2.18 11.94 20.79
CA VAL A 224 1.30 11.91 19.61
C VAL A 224 1.93 11.05 18.54
N VAL A 225 1.18 10.08 18.03
CA VAL A 225 1.59 9.17 16.96
C VAL A 225 0.76 9.45 15.72
N ILE A 226 1.41 9.79 14.62
CA ILE A 226 0.79 9.99 13.31
C ILE A 226 0.84 8.68 12.52
N ALA A 227 -0.32 8.18 12.14
CA ALA A 227 -0.49 6.91 11.40
C ALA A 227 -1.51 7.08 10.26
N THR A 228 -1.45 8.22 9.58
CA THR A 228 -2.49 8.69 8.64
C THR A 228 -2.32 8.19 7.21
N GLY A 229 -1.35 7.30 6.97
CA GLY A 229 -1.08 6.77 5.64
C GLY A 229 -0.38 7.78 4.73
N GLY A 230 -0.38 7.47 3.43
CA GLY A 230 0.29 8.27 2.43
C GLY A 230 -0.48 9.50 1.97
N TYR A 231 0.10 10.22 1.03
CA TYR A 231 -0.44 11.47 0.46
C TYR A 231 -0.73 11.35 -1.05
N GLY A 232 -1.13 10.17 -1.51
CA GLY A 232 -1.37 9.93 -2.94
C GLY A 232 -2.39 10.88 -3.56
N ASN A 233 -3.38 11.36 -2.79
CA ASN A 233 -4.39 12.30 -3.27
C ASN A 233 -3.91 13.76 -3.35
N ALA A 234 -2.64 14.04 -3.04
CA ALA A 234 -1.99 15.30 -3.42
C ALA A 234 -1.67 15.34 -4.94
N TYR A 235 -1.72 14.20 -5.61
CA TYR A 235 -1.48 14.06 -7.06
C TYR A 235 -2.78 13.93 -7.83
N PHE A 236 -2.75 14.18 -9.13
CA PHE A 236 -3.91 14.18 -10.01
C PHE A 236 -4.67 12.86 -10.05
N LEU A 237 -3.98 11.72 -10.13
CA LEU A 237 -4.58 10.38 -10.13
C LEU A 237 -3.98 9.55 -9.01
N SER A 238 -4.86 8.86 -8.25
CA SER A 238 -4.44 8.03 -7.14
C SER A 238 -5.40 6.84 -6.95
N THR A 239 -4.86 5.73 -6.45
CA THR A 239 -5.66 4.60 -5.96
C THR A 239 -5.96 4.71 -4.47
N ASN A 240 -5.36 5.69 -3.76
CA ASN A 240 -5.50 5.84 -2.33
C ASN A 240 -6.92 6.25 -1.92
N ALA A 241 -7.37 5.85 -0.73
CA ALA A 241 -8.60 6.35 -0.15
C ALA A 241 -8.58 7.88 -0.07
N MET A 242 -9.72 8.53 -0.28
CA MET A 242 -9.80 10.00 -0.36
C MET A 242 -9.22 10.73 0.86
N ALA A 243 -9.26 10.08 2.02
CA ALA A 243 -8.66 10.59 3.26
C ALA A 243 -7.12 10.57 3.28
N CYS A 244 -6.45 9.93 2.30
CA CYS A 244 -4.98 9.99 2.15
C CYS A 244 -4.58 11.29 1.42
N ASN A 245 -4.87 12.42 2.04
CA ASN A 245 -4.79 13.77 1.48
C ASN A 245 -3.66 14.62 2.10
N CYS A 246 -2.84 14.04 2.99
CA CYS A 246 -1.70 14.71 3.63
C CYS A 246 -2.04 15.77 4.69
N THR A 247 -3.30 16.06 5.03
CA THR A 247 -3.64 17.20 5.93
C THR A 247 -2.94 17.12 7.26
N ALA A 248 -2.99 15.97 7.96
CA ALA A 248 -2.35 15.79 9.28
C ALA A 248 -0.82 15.84 9.20
N ALA A 249 -0.20 15.21 8.18
CA ALA A 249 1.26 15.27 8.00
C ALA A 249 1.75 16.69 7.71
N MET A 250 0.99 17.46 6.91
CA MET A 250 1.29 18.86 6.63
C MET A 250 1.04 19.79 7.82
N ALA A 251 0.09 19.47 8.69
CA ALA A 251 -0.06 20.18 9.97
C ALA A 251 1.20 20.01 10.85
N CYS A 252 1.75 18.80 10.92
CA CYS A 252 3.02 18.53 11.59
C CYS A 252 4.20 19.29 10.92
N TYR A 253 4.27 19.28 9.58
CA TYR A 253 5.30 20.00 8.83
C TYR A 253 5.26 21.51 9.12
N ARG A 254 4.09 22.14 9.10
CA ARG A 254 3.92 23.56 9.44
C ARG A 254 4.37 23.90 10.87
N LYS A 255 4.36 22.93 11.78
CA LYS A 255 4.90 23.08 13.16
C LYS A 255 6.39 22.78 13.27
N GLY A 256 7.07 22.46 12.17
CA GLY A 256 8.52 22.25 12.13
C GLY A 256 8.96 20.78 12.13
N ALA A 257 8.03 19.83 11.93
CA ALA A 257 8.43 18.46 11.62
C ALA A 257 9.07 18.43 10.23
N TRP A 258 10.18 17.72 10.09
CA TRP A 258 10.84 17.57 8.80
C TRP A 258 10.09 16.58 7.94
N PHE A 259 10.13 16.82 6.63
CA PHE A 259 9.58 15.93 5.60
C PHE A 259 10.73 15.47 4.69
N ALA A 260 10.78 14.19 4.38
CA ALA A 260 11.85 13.60 3.58
C ALA A 260 11.31 12.91 2.33
N ASN A 261 12.05 12.99 1.25
CA ASN A 261 11.79 12.32 -0.02
C ASN A 261 10.36 12.55 -0.59
N PRO A 262 9.79 13.77 -0.58
CA PRO A 262 8.38 13.98 -0.93
C PRO A 262 8.04 13.61 -2.37
N ALA A 263 9.02 13.58 -3.26
CA ALA A 263 8.84 13.22 -4.67
C ALA A 263 8.94 11.70 -4.93
N TYR A 264 9.27 10.90 -3.91
CA TYR A 264 9.36 9.45 -4.09
C TYR A 264 7.97 8.83 -3.95
N VAL A 265 7.35 8.57 -5.08
CA VAL A 265 6.03 7.95 -5.18
C VAL A 265 6.08 6.74 -6.10
N GLN A 266 5.34 5.71 -5.76
CA GLN A 266 5.21 4.52 -6.58
C GLN A 266 3.93 4.60 -7.40
N ILE A 267 4.05 4.37 -8.71
CA ILE A 267 2.95 4.29 -9.64
C ILE A 267 2.62 2.82 -9.90
N HIS A 268 1.34 2.47 -9.85
CA HIS A 268 0.86 1.14 -10.19
C HIS A 268 0.31 1.12 -11.62
N PRO A 269 0.77 0.21 -12.50
CA PRO A 269 0.41 0.24 -13.92
C PRO A 269 -0.99 -0.29 -14.23
N THR A 270 -1.59 -1.10 -13.35
CA THR A 270 -2.85 -1.82 -13.59
C THR A 270 -3.96 -1.29 -12.71
N CYS A 271 -4.41 -0.06 -12.97
CA CYS A 271 -5.56 0.52 -12.28
C CYS A 271 -6.71 0.72 -13.25
N ILE A 272 -7.95 0.40 -12.84
CA ILE A 272 -9.15 0.67 -13.63
C ILE A 272 -9.35 2.19 -13.66
N PRO A 273 -9.38 2.85 -14.84
CA PRO A 273 -9.75 4.26 -14.95
C PRO A 273 -11.13 4.51 -14.35
N VAL A 274 -11.39 5.74 -13.90
CA VAL A 274 -12.70 6.09 -13.35
C VAL A 274 -13.79 5.84 -14.40
N HIS A 275 -14.78 5.04 -14.05
CA HIS A 275 -15.87 4.61 -14.91
C HIS A 275 -17.22 4.87 -14.25
N GLY A 276 -17.99 5.80 -14.81
CA GLY A 276 -19.32 6.15 -14.33
C GLY A 276 -19.37 6.53 -12.83
N ASP A 277 -20.51 6.29 -12.22
CA ASP A 277 -20.79 6.63 -10.82
C ASP A 277 -20.34 5.54 -9.81
N LYS A 278 -19.87 4.40 -10.29
CA LYS A 278 -19.42 3.27 -9.46
C LYS A 278 -18.04 3.46 -8.84
N GLN A 279 -17.28 4.45 -9.32
CA GLN A 279 -15.93 4.76 -8.82
C GLN A 279 -15.77 6.26 -8.57
N SER A 280 -15.22 6.61 -7.40
CA SER A 280 -14.78 7.99 -7.10
C SER A 280 -13.31 8.25 -7.45
N LYS A 281 -12.54 7.21 -7.77
CA LYS A 281 -11.10 7.21 -8.03
C LYS A 281 -10.69 5.98 -8.83
N LEU A 282 -9.44 5.90 -9.29
CA LEU A 282 -8.93 4.69 -9.93
C LEU A 282 -8.93 3.51 -8.96
N THR A 283 -9.41 2.36 -9.42
CA THR A 283 -9.41 1.13 -8.62
C THR A 283 -8.19 0.29 -8.95
N LEU A 284 -7.43 -0.07 -7.92
CA LEU A 284 -6.28 -0.94 -8.05
C LEU A 284 -6.70 -2.34 -8.49
N MET A 285 -6.02 -2.87 -9.50
CA MET A 285 -6.07 -4.27 -9.90
C MET A 285 -4.76 -4.98 -9.60
N SER A 286 -4.82 -6.28 -9.31
CA SER A 286 -3.60 -7.05 -9.05
C SER A 286 -2.66 -7.04 -10.28
N GLU A 287 -1.38 -6.82 -10.01
CA GLU A 287 -0.34 -6.87 -11.04
C GLU A 287 -0.20 -8.25 -11.71
N SER A 288 -0.67 -9.31 -11.02
CA SER A 288 -0.65 -10.68 -11.55
C SER A 288 -1.43 -10.83 -12.86
N LEU A 289 -2.36 -9.92 -13.16
CA LEU A 289 -3.05 -9.90 -14.47
C LEU A 289 -2.09 -9.81 -15.65
N ARG A 290 -0.91 -9.21 -15.47
CA ARG A 290 0.11 -9.09 -16.52
C ARG A 290 0.86 -10.40 -16.81
N ASN A 291 0.66 -11.45 -15.99
CA ASN A 291 1.28 -12.75 -16.25
C ASN A 291 0.66 -13.44 -17.48
N ASP A 292 -0.64 -13.30 -17.66
CA ASP A 292 -1.38 -13.93 -18.75
C ASP A 292 -2.08 -12.89 -19.65
N GLY A 293 -2.23 -11.65 -19.22
CA GLY A 293 -2.78 -10.55 -20.01
C GLY A 293 -1.72 -9.80 -20.81
N ARG A 294 -2.04 -9.45 -22.05
CA ARG A 294 -1.18 -8.70 -22.97
C ARG A 294 -1.60 -7.24 -23.05
N ILE A 295 -0.64 -6.31 -22.93
CA ILE A 295 -0.91 -4.86 -22.92
C ILE A 295 -0.67 -4.29 -24.31
N TRP A 296 -1.67 -3.55 -24.85
CA TRP A 296 -1.58 -2.97 -26.18
C TRP A 296 -2.37 -1.67 -26.34
N VAL A 297 -2.07 -0.95 -27.43
CA VAL A 297 -2.85 0.19 -27.95
C VAL A 297 -3.00 -0.01 -29.47
N PRO A 298 -3.95 0.66 -30.16
CA PRO A 298 -4.00 0.56 -31.63
C PRO A 298 -2.73 1.16 -32.28
N LYS A 299 -2.33 0.63 -33.41
CA LYS A 299 -1.21 1.17 -34.21
C LYS A 299 -1.57 2.49 -34.91
N LYS A 300 -2.84 2.68 -35.25
CA LYS A 300 -3.34 3.82 -36.02
C LYS A 300 -4.03 4.83 -35.09
N LEU A 301 -3.72 6.11 -35.25
CA LEU A 301 -4.37 7.20 -34.49
C LEU A 301 -5.87 7.31 -34.81
N GLU A 302 -6.28 6.94 -36.00
CA GLU A 302 -7.70 6.91 -36.39
C GLU A 302 -8.50 5.91 -35.57
N ASP A 303 -7.95 4.73 -35.31
CA ASP A 303 -8.54 3.72 -34.45
C ASP A 303 -8.59 4.19 -32.98
N ALA A 304 -7.54 4.84 -32.50
CA ALA A 304 -7.55 5.42 -31.16
C ALA A 304 -8.65 6.48 -31.00
N LYS A 305 -8.81 7.37 -31.98
CA LYS A 305 -9.88 8.38 -31.98
C LYS A 305 -11.27 7.74 -32.06
N ALA A 306 -11.44 6.66 -32.83
CA ALA A 306 -12.71 5.94 -32.93
C ALA A 306 -13.07 5.24 -31.59
N LEU A 307 -12.07 4.67 -30.90
CA LEU A 307 -12.23 4.11 -29.54
C LEU A 307 -12.59 5.21 -28.52
N GLN A 308 -11.92 6.35 -28.57
CA GLN A 308 -12.21 7.51 -27.69
C GLN A 308 -13.62 8.08 -27.93
N ALA A 309 -14.08 8.09 -29.17
CA ALA A 309 -15.43 8.50 -29.54
C ALA A 309 -16.51 7.43 -29.26
N GLY A 310 -16.12 6.22 -28.86
CA GLY A 310 -17.03 5.09 -28.62
C GLY A 310 -17.65 4.49 -29.90
N THR A 311 -17.13 4.84 -31.07
CA THR A 311 -17.60 4.30 -32.38
C THR A 311 -16.98 2.94 -32.74
N LYS A 312 -15.90 2.56 -32.05
CA LYS A 312 -15.27 1.22 -32.08
C LYS A 312 -15.07 0.70 -30.67
N LYS A 313 -15.03 -0.64 -30.53
CA LYS A 313 -14.62 -1.36 -29.34
C LYS A 313 -13.22 -1.96 -29.51
N GLY A 314 -12.55 -2.33 -28.42
CA GLY A 314 -11.23 -2.98 -28.47
C GLY A 314 -11.23 -4.28 -29.28
N SER A 315 -12.32 -5.05 -29.19
CA SER A 315 -12.54 -6.25 -29.98
C SER A 315 -12.71 -6.04 -31.50
N ASP A 316 -12.91 -4.79 -31.95
CA ASP A 316 -13.00 -4.45 -33.37
C ASP A 316 -11.63 -4.23 -34.03
N ILE A 317 -10.56 -4.15 -33.22
CA ILE A 317 -9.20 -3.95 -33.70
C ILE A 317 -8.53 -5.30 -33.90
N PRO A 318 -8.21 -5.69 -35.15
CA PRO A 318 -7.59 -6.96 -35.44
C PRO A 318 -6.13 -7.02 -34.95
N GLU A 319 -5.58 -8.23 -34.80
CA GLU A 319 -4.26 -8.48 -34.21
C GLU A 319 -3.14 -7.69 -34.90
N GLU A 320 -3.16 -7.60 -36.20
CA GLU A 320 -2.18 -6.89 -37.03
C GLU A 320 -2.17 -5.36 -36.76
N ASP A 321 -3.28 -4.77 -36.30
CA ASP A 321 -3.42 -3.35 -35.98
C ASP A 321 -3.20 -3.02 -34.49
N ARG A 322 -2.76 -3.99 -33.67
CA ARG A 322 -2.42 -3.84 -32.25
C ARG A 322 -0.92 -3.61 -32.06
N ASP A 323 -0.55 -2.59 -31.29
CA ASP A 323 0.83 -2.36 -30.83
C ASP A 323 1.00 -2.90 -29.42
N TYR A 324 1.60 -4.07 -29.29
CA TYR A 324 2.05 -4.65 -28.02
C TYR A 324 3.36 -4.01 -27.60
N TYR A 325 3.31 -2.73 -27.25
CA TYR A 325 4.47 -1.85 -27.11
C TYR A 325 5.46 -2.29 -26.04
N LEU A 326 5.03 -2.99 -24.96
CA LEU A 326 5.93 -3.51 -23.93
C LEU A 326 6.72 -4.70 -24.50
N GLU A 327 6.07 -5.64 -25.16
CA GLU A 327 6.72 -6.80 -25.79
C GLU A 327 7.71 -6.37 -26.87
N ARG A 328 7.34 -5.40 -27.69
CA ARG A 328 8.18 -4.86 -28.75
C ARG A 328 9.41 -4.11 -28.22
N ARG A 329 9.25 -3.32 -27.15
CA ARG A 329 10.35 -2.49 -26.58
C ARG A 329 11.25 -3.28 -25.64
N TYR A 330 10.69 -4.24 -24.93
CA TYR A 330 11.36 -4.98 -23.87
C TYR A 330 11.18 -6.50 -24.04
N PRO A 331 11.72 -7.09 -25.12
CA PRO A 331 11.42 -8.49 -25.48
C PRO A 331 11.85 -9.51 -24.42
N ALA A 332 12.84 -9.18 -23.56
CA ALA A 332 13.27 -10.06 -22.49
C ALA A 332 12.27 -10.17 -21.32
N PHE A 333 11.40 -9.18 -21.12
CA PHE A 333 10.45 -9.11 -20.01
C PHE A 333 8.99 -9.05 -20.49
N GLY A 334 8.74 -8.53 -21.69
CA GLY A 334 7.40 -8.34 -22.22
C GLY A 334 6.50 -7.54 -21.28
N ASN A 335 5.33 -8.09 -21.00
CA ASN A 335 4.36 -7.46 -20.09
C ASN A 335 4.80 -7.48 -18.61
N LEU A 336 5.86 -8.21 -18.26
CA LEU A 336 6.36 -8.34 -16.88
C LEU A 336 7.47 -7.36 -16.51
N VAL A 337 7.71 -6.34 -17.36
CA VAL A 337 8.63 -5.24 -17.00
C VAL A 337 8.29 -4.61 -15.65
N PRO A 338 9.27 -4.01 -14.94
CA PRO A 338 9.04 -3.30 -13.68
C PRO A 338 7.89 -2.27 -13.77
N ARG A 339 7.24 -2.00 -12.64
CA ARG A 339 6.05 -1.13 -12.56
C ARG A 339 6.26 0.26 -13.16
N ASP A 340 7.40 0.86 -12.87
CA ASP A 340 7.76 2.19 -13.36
C ASP A 340 7.96 2.21 -14.87
N VAL A 341 8.56 1.15 -15.43
CA VAL A 341 8.74 0.99 -16.88
C VAL A 341 7.39 0.82 -17.58
N ALA A 342 6.53 -0.09 -17.09
CA ALA A 342 5.20 -0.29 -17.65
C ALA A 342 4.34 0.99 -17.58
N SER A 343 4.41 1.70 -16.45
CA SER A 343 3.64 2.93 -16.21
C SER A 343 4.08 4.07 -17.13
N ARG A 344 5.38 4.29 -17.27
CA ARG A 344 5.91 5.33 -18.18
C ARG A 344 5.59 5.01 -19.64
N ALA A 345 5.69 3.75 -20.05
CA ALA A 345 5.37 3.36 -21.40
C ALA A 345 3.88 3.53 -21.73
N ALA A 346 2.97 3.17 -20.79
CA ALA A 346 1.54 3.40 -20.95
C ALA A 346 1.20 4.89 -21.05
N LYS A 347 1.75 5.69 -20.13
CA LYS A 347 1.56 7.15 -20.16
C LYS A 347 2.04 7.77 -21.47
N GLU A 348 3.23 7.38 -21.94
CA GLU A 348 3.77 7.86 -23.20
C GLU A 348 2.84 7.55 -24.39
N ARG A 349 2.26 6.35 -24.45
CA ARG A 349 1.29 6.01 -25.50
C ARG A 349 0.05 6.91 -25.45
N CYS A 350 -0.47 7.15 -24.26
CA CYS A 350 -1.61 8.05 -24.06
C CYS A 350 -1.27 9.51 -24.45
N ASP A 351 -0.10 10.02 -24.04
CA ASP A 351 0.36 11.38 -24.36
C ASP A 351 0.54 11.59 -25.88
N HIS A 352 0.87 10.52 -26.62
CA HIS A 352 0.93 10.55 -28.09
C HIS A 352 -0.44 10.34 -28.77
N GLY A 353 -1.53 10.29 -28.02
CA GLY A 353 -2.89 10.20 -28.54
C GLY A 353 -3.41 8.79 -28.80
N PHE A 354 -2.67 7.73 -28.42
CA PHE A 354 -3.07 6.33 -28.60
C PHE A 354 -3.91 5.77 -27.44
N GLY A 355 -4.29 6.58 -26.45
CA GLY A 355 -5.18 6.16 -25.37
C GLY A 355 -6.55 5.72 -25.87
N VAL A 356 -7.19 4.75 -25.20
CA VAL A 356 -8.31 3.98 -25.74
C VAL A 356 -9.68 4.29 -25.13
N ASN A 357 -9.75 5.04 -24.02
CA ASN A 357 -11.04 5.48 -23.46
C ASN A 357 -11.40 6.91 -23.88
N ASN A 358 -12.59 7.37 -23.50
CA ASN A 358 -13.11 8.71 -23.84
C ASN A 358 -12.23 9.86 -23.33
N THR A 359 -11.39 9.63 -22.34
CA THR A 359 -10.43 10.63 -21.83
C THR A 359 -9.06 10.53 -22.50
N GLY A 360 -8.80 9.49 -23.30
CA GLY A 360 -7.48 9.17 -23.84
C GLY A 360 -6.49 8.65 -22.76
N LEU A 361 -6.95 8.40 -21.54
CA LEU A 361 -6.12 7.96 -20.40
C LEU A 361 -6.41 6.50 -20.05
N ALA A 362 -6.19 5.59 -21.02
CA ALA A 362 -6.23 4.16 -20.82
C ALA A 362 -5.43 3.42 -21.90
N VAL A 363 -4.97 2.22 -21.59
CA VAL A 363 -4.46 1.23 -22.51
C VAL A 363 -5.22 -0.07 -22.30
N PHE A 364 -5.23 -0.98 -23.27
CA PHE A 364 -5.87 -2.28 -23.14
C PHE A 364 -4.97 -3.30 -22.44
N LEU A 365 -5.59 -4.15 -21.60
CA LEU A 365 -5.06 -5.39 -21.06
C LEU A 365 -5.99 -6.51 -21.52
N ASP A 366 -5.50 -7.41 -22.38
CA ASP A 366 -6.29 -8.37 -23.13
C ASP A 366 -5.91 -9.81 -22.80
N PHE A 367 -6.90 -10.63 -22.53
CA PHE A 367 -6.75 -12.05 -22.18
C PHE A 367 -7.11 -13.00 -23.33
N SER A 368 -7.41 -12.50 -24.54
CA SER A 368 -7.87 -13.33 -25.67
C SER A 368 -6.89 -14.47 -25.97
N GLU A 369 -5.59 -14.19 -26.07
CA GLU A 369 -4.57 -15.22 -26.32
C GLU A 369 -4.51 -16.28 -25.20
N SER A 370 -4.51 -15.84 -23.95
CA SER A 370 -4.41 -16.77 -22.82
C SER A 370 -5.68 -17.61 -22.64
N ILE A 371 -6.86 -17.05 -22.94
CA ILE A 371 -8.12 -17.80 -22.92
C ILE A 371 -8.13 -18.88 -24.01
N GLU A 372 -7.69 -18.57 -25.23
CA GLU A 372 -7.61 -19.56 -26.30
C GLU A 372 -6.55 -20.62 -26.01
N ARG A 373 -5.42 -20.26 -25.42
CA ARG A 373 -4.32 -21.21 -25.12
C ARG A 373 -4.58 -22.08 -23.87
N LEU A 374 -5.17 -21.54 -22.82
CA LEU A 374 -5.34 -22.22 -21.53
C LEU A 374 -6.76 -22.71 -21.27
N GLY A 375 -7.75 -22.15 -21.96
CA GLY A 375 -9.16 -22.28 -21.67
C GLY A 375 -9.66 -21.25 -20.64
N LEU A 376 -10.89 -20.80 -20.82
CA LEU A 376 -11.52 -19.80 -19.96
C LEU A 376 -11.60 -20.24 -18.48
N ASP A 377 -11.86 -21.53 -18.22
CA ASP A 377 -11.97 -22.05 -16.86
C ASP A 377 -10.64 -21.90 -16.08
N VAL A 378 -9.50 -22.16 -16.72
CA VAL A 378 -8.19 -21.98 -16.10
C VAL A 378 -7.90 -20.51 -15.83
N VAL A 379 -8.23 -19.63 -16.78
CA VAL A 379 -8.05 -18.17 -16.61
C VAL A 379 -8.97 -17.67 -15.51
N ARG A 380 -10.22 -18.11 -15.42
CA ARG A 380 -11.15 -17.77 -14.33
C ARG A 380 -10.70 -18.34 -12.98
N GLN A 381 -10.12 -19.51 -12.93
CA GLN A 381 -9.54 -20.05 -11.71
C GLN A 381 -8.41 -19.16 -11.17
N ARG A 382 -7.62 -18.54 -12.05
CA ARG A 382 -6.52 -17.63 -11.68
C ARG A 382 -7.00 -16.21 -11.33
N TYR A 383 -7.94 -15.67 -12.08
CA TYR A 383 -8.29 -14.25 -12.11
C TYR A 383 -9.79 -13.95 -11.95
N GLY A 384 -10.64 -14.95 -11.72
CA GLY A 384 -12.10 -14.79 -11.71
C GLY A 384 -12.58 -13.65 -10.82
N ASN A 385 -12.12 -13.59 -9.58
CA ASN A 385 -12.47 -12.49 -8.67
C ASN A 385 -12.08 -11.10 -9.20
N LEU A 386 -11.04 -11.00 -10.02
CA LEU A 386 -10.61 -9.73 -10.62
C LEU A 386 -11.43 -9.41 -11.86
N PHE A 387 -11.86 -10.42 -12.62
CA PHE A 387 -12.78 -10.25 -13.74
C PHE A 387 -14.17 -9.82 -13.23
N ASP A 388 -14.67 -10.47 -12.19
CA ASP A 388 -15.96 -10.12 -11.57
C ASP A 388 -15.94 -8.69 -11.00
N MET A 389 -14.84 -8.30 -10.32
CA MET A 389 -14.65 -6.92 -9.84
C MET A 389 -14.60 -5.91 -11.00
N TYR A 390 -13.92 -6.25 -12.11
CA TYR A 390 -13.86 -5.39 -13.27
C TYR A 390 -15.24 -5.23 -13.91
N GLU A 391 -15.97 -6.33 -14.08
CA GLU A 391 -17.33 -6.35 -14.63
C GLU A 391 -18.31 -5.56 -13.75
N GLU A 392 -18.25 -5.72 -12.41
CA GLU A 392 -19.08 -4.95 -11.48
C GLU A 392 -18.86 -3.43 -11.60
N ILE A 393 -17.64 -3.01 -11.86
CA ILE A 393 -17.28 -1.58 -11.98
C ILE A 393 -17.63 -1.04 -13.37
N THR A 394 -17.35 -1.79 -14.44
CA THR A 394 -17.33 -1.28 -15.83
C THR A 394 -18.48 -1.79 -16.68
N ASP A 395 -19.26 -2.75 -16.19
CA ASP A 395 -20.28 -3.50 -16.95
C ASP A 395 -19.68 -4.27 -18.16
N VAL A 396 -18.37 -4.58 -18.12
CA VAL A 396 -17.65 -5.31 -19.17
C VAL A 396 -17.03 -6.59 -18.59
N ASN A 397 -17.45 -7.76 -19.09
CA ASN A 397 -16.89 -9.04 -18.69
C ASN A 397 -15.66 -9.39 -19.55
N PRO A 398 -14.44 -9.47 -18.99
CA PRO A 398 -13.23 -9.79 -19.74
C PRO A 398 -13.16 -11.24 -20.26
N GLY A 399 -13.97 -12.13 -19.69
CA GLY A 399 -14.10 -13.53 -20.11
C GLY A 399 -15.19 -13.79 -21.17
N GLU A 400 -15.89 -12.75 -21.61
CA GLU A 400 -16.94 -12.87 -22.60
C GLU A 400 -16.37 -12.70 -24.02
N LEU A 401 -16.74 -13.65 -24.91
CA LEU A 401 -16.41 -13.57 -26.33
C LEU A 401 -17.14 -12.38 -26.95
N ALA A 402 -16.40 -11.38 -27.38
CA ALA A 402 -16.95 -10.16 -27.96
C ALA A 402 -17.11 -10.26 -29.48
N LYS A 403 -16.16 -10.89 -30.17
CA LYS A 403 -16.13 -10.94 -31.63
C LYS A 403 -15.23 -12.07 -32.14
N GLU A 404 -15.53 -12.55 -33.35
CA GLU A 404 -14.62 -13.40 -34.14
C GLU A 404 -14.31 -12.70 -35.47
N ILE A 405 -13.03 -12.57 -35.81
CA ILE A 405 -12.55 -11.97 -37.06
C ILE A 405 -11.58 -12.95 -37.69
N ASN A 406 -11.90 -13.41 -38.89
CA ASN A 406 -11.06 -14.35 -39.69
C ASN A 406 -10.69 -15.61 -38.88
N GLY A 407 -11.60 -16.15 -38.07
CA GLY A 407 -11.35 -17.34 -37.25
C GLY A 407 -10.57 -17.09 -35.96
N VAL A 408 -10.21 -15.85 -35.68
CA VAL A 408 -9.57 -15.43 -34.41
C VAL A 408 -10.64 -14.88 -33.45
N LYS A 409 -10.69 -15.44 -32.26
CA LYS A 409 -11.64 -15.00 -31.23
C LYS A 409 -11.06 -13.86 -30.37
N TYR A 410 -11.83 -12.82 -30.22
CA TYR A 410 -11.51 -11.65 -29.39
C TYR A 410 -12.48 -11.54 -28.22
N TYR A 411 -11.93 -11.54 -27.02
CA TYR A 411 -12.68 -11.30 -25.79
C TYR A 411 -12.64 -9.81 -25.46
N ASN A 412 -13.47 -9.37 -24.51
CA ASN A 412 -13.49 -7.97 -24.13
C ASN A 412 -12.19 -7.58 -23.40
N PRO A 413 -11.37 -6.68 -23.93
CA PRO A 413 -10.16 -6.26 -23.23
C PRO A 413 -10.52 -5.33 -22.06
N MET A 414 -9.75 -5.45 -20.96
CA MET A 414 -9.84 -4.52 -19.85
C MET A 414 -9.14 -3.21 -20.20
N MET A 415 -9.64 -2.08 -19.69
CA MET A 415 -8.94 -0.80 -19.74
C MET A 415 -8.19 -0.57 -18.43
N ILE A 416 -6.91 -0.22 -18.54
CA ILE A 416 -6.05 0.08 -17.39
C ILE A 416 -5.30 1.39 -17.61
N TYR A 417 -4.95 2.07 -16.52
CA TYR A 417 -4.10 3.26 -16.54
C TYR A 417 -3.20 3.33 -15.30
N PRO A 418 -1.98 3.89 -15.42
CA PRO A 418 -1.09 4.10 -14.29
C PRO A 418 -1.64 5.13 -13.30
N ALA A 419 -1.53 4.85 -12.00
CA ALA A 419 -1.92 5.78 -10.95
C ALA A 419 -0.97 5.72 -9.76
N ILE A 420 -0.85 6.84 -9.03
CA ILE A 420 -0.13 6.87 -7.76
C ILE A 420 -0.77 5.88 -6.79
N HIS A 421 0.06 5.01 -6.22
CA HIS A 421 -0.42 3.92 -5.37
C HIS A 421 0.20 3.94 -3.97
N TYR A 422 1.46 4.34 -3.84
CA TYR A 422 2.18 4.37 -2.58
C TYR A 422 3.14 5.55 -2.53
N THR A 423 3.27 6.18 -1.36
CA THR A 423 4.22 7.27 -1.15
C THR A 423 5.36 6.78 -0.27
N MET A 424 6.59 6.71 -0.83
CA MET A 424 7.78 6.31 -0.08
C MET A 424 8.36 7.46 0.73
N GLY A 425 8.11 8.71 0.34
CA GLY A 425 8.38 9.88 1.14
C GLY A 425 7.41 10.04 2.30
N GLY A 426 7.71 10.94 3.22
CA GLY A 426 6.86 11.19 4.37
C GLY A 426 7.57 12.00 5.45
N ILE A 427 6.99 12.04 6.63
CA ILE A 427 7.58 12.70 7.79
C ILE A 427 8.93 12.03 8.12
N TRP A 428 9.97 12.84 8.31
CA TRP A 428 11.26 12.34 8.74
C TRP A 428 11.18 11.79 10.16
N VAL A 429 11.76 10.60 10.38
CA VAL A 429 11.81 9.95 11.69
C VAL A 429 13.21 9.46 12.00
N ASP A 430 13.56 9.35 13.27
CA ASP A 430 14.76 8.66 13.75
C ASP A 430 14.54 7.14 13.84
N TYR A 431 15.50 6.41 14.39
CA TYR A 431 15.39 4.95 14.56
C TYR A 431 14.25 4.53 15.50
N GLU A 432 13.85 5.42 16.43
CA GLU A 432 12.73 5.22 17.35
C GLU A 432 11.37 5.63 16.74
N LEU A 433 11.32 5.97 15.45
CA LEU A 433 10.16 6.52 14.74
C LEU A 433 9.68 7.87 15.30
N GLN A 434 10.52 8.57 16.09
CA GLN A 434 10.25 9.92 16.56
C GLN A 434 10.65 10.93 15.47
N THR A 435 9.82 11.93 15.26
CA THR A 435 10.08 13.00 14.29
C THR A 435 11.14 13.98 14.80
N SER A 436 11.44 15.03 14.02
CA SER A 436 12.28 16.14 14.49
C SER A 436 11.67 16.93 15.68
N ILE A 437 10.40 16.71 15.99
CA ILE A 437 9.69 17.27 17.14
C ILE A 437 9.60 16.22 18.25
N LYS A 438 10.12 16.52 19.43
CA LYS A 438 10.06 15.61 20.58
C LYS A 438 8.62 15.26 20.94
N GLY A 439 8.35 13.97 21.21
CA GLY A 439 7.02 13.48 21.59
C GLY A 439 6.04 13.35 20.42
N LEU A 440 6.48 13.63 19.19
CA LEU A 440 5.74 13.38 17.96
C LEU A 440 6.39 12.21 17.19
N PHE A 441 5.61 11.18 16.89
CA PHE A 441 6.04 9.98 16.19
C PHE A 441 5.27 9.83 14.87
N ALA A 442 5.85 9.17 13.88
CA ALA A 442 5.18 8.87 12.62
C ALA A 442 5.46 7.42 12.21
N ILE A 443 4.40 6.65 11.96
CA ILE A 443 4.45 5.21 11.70
C ILE A 443 3.71 4.82 10.43
N GLY A 444 4.13 3.73 9.79
CA GLY A 444 3.57 3.25 8.53
C GLY A 444 3.89 4.19 7.37
N GLU A 445 3.03 4.21 6.36
CA GLU A 445 3.26 4.94 5.10
C GLU A 445 3.41 6.47 5.26
N CYS A 446 3.06 7.06 6.41
CA CYS A 446 3.28 8.49 6.61
C CYS A 446 4.73 8.87 6.95
N ASN A 447 5.62 7.90 7.22
CA ASN A 447 7.06 8.11 7.40
C ASN A 447 7.88 7.65 6.18
N PHE A 448 9.10 8.17 6.05
CA PHE A 448 9.95 7.99 4.85
C PHE A 448 10.94 6.81 4.91
N SER A 449 11.09 6.11 6.07
CA SER A 449 12.35 5.42 6.40
C SER A 449 12.67 4.16 5.60
N ASP A 450 11.67 3.40 5.14
CA ASP A 450 11.88 1.97 4.87
C ASP A 450 11.99 1.57 3.39
N HIS A 451 11.53 2.41 2.45
CA HIS A 451 11.38 1.98 1.06
C HIS A 451 12.25 2.73 0.04
N GLY A 452 12.99 3.75 0.47
CA GLY A 452 13.86 4.52 -0.44
C GLY A 452 13.09 5.15 -1.59
N ALA A 453 13.60 4.99 -2.81
CA ALA A 453 13.00 5.59 -4.00
C ALA A 453 11.91 4.73 -4.65
N ASN A 454 11.85 3.44 -4.33
CA ASN A 454 10.85 2.52 -4.87
C ASN A 454 10.60 1.35 -3.91
N ARG A 455 9.33 1.02 -3.68
CA ARG A 455 8.92 0.00 -2.74
C ARG A 455 8.80 -1.38 -3.41
N LEU A 456 9.32 -2.43 -2.79
CA LEU A 456 9.05 -3.80 -3.20
C LEU A 456 7.55 -4.14 -3.07
N GLY A 457 7.05 -4.96 -3.98
CA GLY A 457 5.70 -5.52 -3.87
C GLY A 457 5.51 -6.21 -2.51
N ALA A 458 4.28 -6.13 -1.96
CA ALA A 458 3.90 -6.75 -0.67
C ALA A 458 4.62 -6.25 0.60
N SER A 459 5.41 -5.15 0.54
CA SER A 459 6.13 -4.61 1.71
C SER A 459 5.38 -3.51 2.48
N ALA A 460 4.37 -2.86 1.89
CA ALA A 460 3.63 -1.79 2.56
C ALA A 460 2.90 -2.24 3.82
N LEU A 461 2.20 -3.39 3.73
CA LEU A 461 1.46 -3.95 4.86
C LEU A 461 2.40 -4.40 5.98
N MET A 462 3.59 -4.93 5.62
CA MET A 462 4.64 -5.31 6.55
C MET A 462 5.12 -4.09 7.36
N GLN A 463 5.43 -2.96 6.71
CA GLN A 463 5.84 -1.74 7.39
C GLN A 463 4.77 -1.25 8.37
N GLY A 464 3.52 -1.17 7.93
CA GLY A 464 2.44 -0.70 8.79
C GLY A 464 2.27 -1.51 10.07
N LEU A 465 2.37 -2.84 9.97
CA LEU A 465 2.26 -3.72 11.14
C LEU A 465 3.54 -3.75 11.98
N ALA A 466 4.72 -3.72 11.36
CA ALA A 466 5.98 -3.66 12.09
C ALA A 466 6.08 -2.39 12.93
N ASP A 467 5.85 -1.24 12.34
CA ASP A 467 5.88 0.05 13.05
C ASP A 467 4.80 0.14 14.15
N GLY A 468 3.67 -0.54 13.95
CA GLY A 468 2.57 -0.50 14.90
C GLY A 468 2.72 -1.47 16.09
N TYR A 469 3.28 -2.66 15.86
CA TYR A 469 3.42 -3.68 16.91
C TYR A 469 4.77 -3.62 17.63
N PHE A 470 5.83 -3.14 16.98
CA PHE A 470 7.21 -3.11 17.48
C PHE A 470 7.81 -1.71 17.50
#